data_be4b926c7ae91b79df29d05962726d37
#
_entry.id   be4b926c7ae91b79df29d05962726d37
#
_cell.length_a   1.000
_cell.length_b   1.000
_cell.length_c   1.000
_cell.angle_alpha   90.00
_cell.angle_beta   90.00
_cell.angle_gamma   90.00
#
_symmetry.space_group_name_H-M   'P 1'
#
loop_
_entity.id
_entity.type
_entity.pdbx_description
1 polymer ?
#
loop_
_entity_poly.entity_id
_entity_poly.type
_entity_poly.pdbx_seq_one_letter_code
_entity_poly.pdbx_strand_id
1 'polypeptide(L)'
;MEHIRYSVAACQTDLPNPIERRAMRANTDRILSMIDSAVIGSAPFLPVRLVVFPEFAHAAPVFATVAELIEKLAVQIPNEHTERLEQKAREYDIYIQS
;
A
#
# COMPACT_ATOMS: atom_id res chain seq x y z
N MET A 1 33.30 9.95 6.49
CA MET A 1 32.09 9.09 6.37
C MET A 1 30.91 9.92 5.92
N GLU A 2 30.28 9.55 4.85
CA GLU A 2 29.10 10.22 4.39
C GLU A 2 27.87 9.75 5.17
N HIS A 3 26.99 10.68 5.52
CA HIS A 3 25.72 10.38 6.12
C HIS A 3 24.61 10.53 5.08
N ILE A 4 23.83 9.46 4.92
CA ILE A 4 22.65 9.48 4.07
C ILE A 4 21.45 9.82 4.96
N ARG A 5 20.73 10.88 4.61
CA ARG A 5 19.52 11.28 5.33
C ARG A 5 18.31 11.12 4.44
N TYR A 6 17.27 10.53 4.98
CA TYR A 6 16.00 10.34 4.29
C TYR A 6 14.85 10.25 5.28
N SER A 7 13.64 10.37 4.77
CA SER A 7 12.43 10.20 5.57
C SER A 7 11.82 8.83 5.32
N VAL A 8 11.16 8.32 6.35
CA VAL A 8 10.31 7.13 6.27
C VAL A 8 8.88 7.57 6.61
N ALA A 9 7.93 7.20 5.77
CA ALA A 9 6.53 7.49 6.03
C ALA A 9 5.84 6.22 6.54
N ALA A 10 5.33 6.27 7.77
CA ALA A 10 4.49 5.23 8.33
C ALA A 10 3.03 5.68 8.17
N CYS A 11 2.32 5.05 7.25
CA CYS A 11 0.95 5.42 6.93
C CYS A 11 -0.02 4.56 7.72
N GLN A 12 -0.85 5.19 8.55
CA GLN A 12 -1.93 4.53 9.24
C GLN A 12 -3.20 4.62 8.41
N THR A 13 -3.84 3.48 8.19
CA THR A 13 -5.05 3.41 7.37
C THR A 13 -6.27 3.06 8.22
N ASP A 14 -7.41 3.61 7.84
CA ASP A 14 -8.73 3.24 8.36
C ASP A 14 -9.62 2.99 7.15
N LEU A 15 -9.34 1.89 6.47
CA LEU A 15 -10.00 1.54 5.22
C LEU A 15 -11.03 0.43 5.45
N PRO A 16 -12.16 0.47 4.71
CA PRO A 16 -13.17 -0.57 4.84
C PRO A 16 -12.64 -1.93 4.40
N ASN A 17 -13.13 -2.98 5.07
CA ASN A 17 -12.77 -4.35 4.70
C ASN A 17 -13.64 -4.80 3.53
N PRO A 18 -13.04 -5.09 2.37
CA PRO A 18 -13.79 -5.54 1.21
C PRO A 18 -14.31 -6.97 1.40
N ILE A 19 -15.48 -7.25 0.85
CA ILE A 19 -16.08 -8.58 0.85
C ILE A 19 -15.97 -9.28 -0.50
N GLU A 20 -15.39 -8.60 -1.48
CA GLU A 20 -15.13 -9.16 -2.82
C GLU A 20 -13.88 -8.52 -3.43
N ARG A 21 -13.24 -9.22 -4.36
CA ARG A 21 -11.97 -8.79 -4.95
C ARG A 21 -12.02 -7.40 -5.58
N ARG A 22 -13.05 -7.09 -6.35
CA ARG A 22 -13.15 -5.81 -7.03
C ARG A 22 -13.22 -4.62 -6.08
N ALA A 23 -13.74 -4.83 -4.87
CA ALA A 23 -13.83 -3.77 -3.86
C ALA A 23 -12.46 -3.38 -3.30
N MET A 24 -11.42 -4.20 -3.47
CA MET A 24 -10.05 -3.88 -3.07
C MET A 24 -9.48 -2.70 -3.86
N ARG A 25 -10.00 -2.42 -5.05
CA ARG A 25 -9.50 -1.32 -5.89
C ARG A 25 -9.63 0.04 -5.21
N ALA A 26 -10.72 0.28 -4.51
CA ALA A 26 -10.92 1.52 -3.77
C ALA A 26 -9.86 1.70 -2.67
N ASN A 27 -9.51 0.62 -1.96
CA ASN A 27 -8.45 0.64 -0.96
C ASN A 27 -7.09 0.89 -1.60
N THR A 28 -6.81 0.24 -2.71
CA THR A 28 -5.57 0.46 -3.45
C THR A 28 -5.46 1.90 -3.96
N ASP A 29 -6.55 2.46 -4.48
CA ASP A 29 -6.58 3.87 -4.90
C ASP A 29 -6.24 4.79 -3.74
N ARG A 30 -6.80 4.53 -2.58
CA ARG A 30 -6.53 5.32 -1.37
C ARG A 30 -5.08 5.19 -0.92
N ILE A 31 -4.53 3.98 -0.93
CA ILE A 31 -3.13 3.72 -0.60
C ILE A 31 -2.20 4.48 -1.54
N LEU A 32 -2.45 4.46 -2.84
CA LEU A 32 -1.65 5.19 -3.81
C LEU A 32 -1.72 6.70 -3.59
N SER A 33 -2.89 7.22 -3.26
CA SER A 33 -3.07 8.63 -2.90
C SER A 33 -2.28 9.02 -1.65
N MET A 34 -2.23 8.15 -0.65
CA MET A 34 -1.44 8.37 0.56
C MET A 34 0.06 8.38 0.26
N ILE A 35 0.52 7.52 -0.64
CA ILE A 35 1.92 7.53 -1.10
C ILE A 35 2.25 8.86 -1.77
N ASP A 36 1.40 9.33 -2.68
CA ASP A 36 1.59 10.62 -3.35
C ASP A 36 1.70 11.75 -2.32
N SER A 37 0.80 11.78 -1.33
CA SER A 37 0.80 12.81 -0.29
C SER A 37 2.06 12.77 0.57
N ALA A 38 2.52 11.57 0.92
CA ALA A 38 3.74 11.40 1.72
C ALA A 38 4.98 11.89 0.98
N VAL A 39 5.10 11.53 -0.29
CA VAL A 39 6.25 11.92 -1.13
C VAL A 39 6.25 13.42 -1.39
N ILE A 40 5.13 13.97 -1.81
CA ILE A 40 5.00 15.39 -2.13
C ILE A 40 5.18 16.25 -0.88
N GLY A 41 4.56 15.86 0.23
CA GLY A 41 4.64 16.61 1.48
C GLY A 41 6.03 16.64 2.10
N SER A 42 6.84 15.63 1.86
CA SER A 42 8.21 15.52 2.42
C SER A 42 9.28 16.12 1.53
N ALA A 43 8.99 16.33 0.26
CA ALA A 43 9.98 16.78 -0.72
C ALA A 43 10.75 18.04 -0.33
N PRO A 44 10.12 19.08 0.30
CA PRO A 44 10.86 20.28 0.70
C PRO A 44 11.80 20.09 1.88
N PHE A 45 11.73 18.96 2.56
CA PHE A 45 12.54 18.66 3.77
C PHE A 45 13.53 17.53 3.47
N LEU A 46 13.22 16.32 3.92
CA LEU A 46 14.01 15.12 3.61
C LEU A 46 13.16 14.20 2.73
N PRO A 47 13.65 13.82 1.55
CA PRO A 47 12.86 12.99 0.66
C PRO A 47 12.53 11.64 1.30
N VAL A 48 11.30 11.19 1.09
CA VAL A 48 10.86 9.86 1.51
C VAL A 48 11.54 8.82 0.63
N ARG A 49 12.07 7.76 1.27
CA ARG A 49 12.67 6.62 0.58
C ARG A 49 11.94 5.31 0.88
N LEU A 50 11.16 5.27 1.94
CA LEU A 50 10.37 4.11 2.34
C LEU A 50 9.00 4.56 2.82
N VAL A 51 7.96 3.92 2.31
CA VAL A 51 6.58 4.09 2.77
C VAL A 51 6.08 2.75 3.29
N VAL A 52 5.55 2.73 4.50
CA VAL A 52 5.10 1.52 5.18
C VAL A 52 3.61 1.64 5.51
N PHE A 53 2.86 0.61 5.17
CA PHE A 53 1.44 0.46 5.52
C PHE A 53 1.25 -0.65 6.54
N PRO A 54 0.17 -0.61 7.33
CA PRO A 54 -0.12 -1.66 8.29
C PRO A 54 -0.53 -2.96 7.61
N GLU A 55 -0.49 -4.04 8.36
CA GLU A 55 -1.05 -5.33 7.95
C GLU A 55 -2.51 -5.15 7.55
N PHE A 56 -2.96 -5.89 6.54
CA PHE A 56 -4.33 -5.84 6.03
C PHE A 56 -4.75 -4.47 5.46
N ALA A 57 -3.81 -3.67 5.00
CA ALA A 57 -4.14 -2.36 4.43
C ALA A 57 -5.07 -2.46 3.21
N HIS A 58 -4.88 -3.47 2.36
CA HIS A 58 -5.75 -3.69 1.19
C HIS A 58 -7.03 -4.44 1.53
N ALA A 59 -6.94 -5.44 2.39
CA ALA A 59 -8.05 -6.32 2.74
C ALA A 59 -7.73 -7.08 4.02
N ALA A 60 -8.73 -7.24 4.88
CA ALA A 60 -8.64 -8.09 6.06
C ALA A 60 -9.52 -9.32 5.88
N PRO A 61 -9.14 -10.46 6.48
CA PRO A 61 -9.97 -11.67 6.43
C PRO A 61 -11.19 -11.51 7.35
N VAL A 62 -12.34 -11.23 6.74
CA VAL A 62 -13.60 -11.01 7.47
C VAL A 62 -14.57 -12.19 7.33
N PHE A 63 -14.13 -13.28 6.72
CA PHE A 63 -14.95 -14.45 6.46
C PHE A 63 -14.84 -15.49 7.57
N ALA A 64 -15.92 -16.25 7.79
CA ALA A 64 -15.95 -17.28 8.82
C ALA A 64 -15.07 -18.49 8.49
N THR A 65 -14.83 -18.75 7.22
CA THR A 65 -14.05 -19.91 6.75
C THR A 65 -12.96 -19.52 5.76
N VAL A 66 -11.89 -20.30 5.72
CA VAL A 66 -10.82 -20.14 4.73
C VAL A 66 -11.33 -20.34 3.31
N ALA A 67 -12.28 -21.26 3.12
CA ALA A 67 -12.88 -21.51 1.81
C ALA A 67 -13.57 -20.27 1.24
N GLU A 68 -14.32 -19.55 2.06
CA GLU A 68 -14.95 -18.30 1.65
C GLU A 68 -13.93 -17.21 1.34
N LEU A 69 -12.87 -17.12 2.13
CA LEU A 69 -11.79 -16.17 1.90
C LEU A 69 -11.12 -16.41 0.53
N ILE A 70 -10.82 -17.67 0.24
CA ILE A 70 -10.21 -18.05 -1.05
C ILE A 70 -11.14 -17.74 -2.21
N GLU A 71 -12.42 -18.05 -2.08
CA GLU A 71 -13.39 -17.82 -3.14
C GLU A 71 -13.61 -16.34 -3.44
N LYS A 72 -13.73 -15.51 -2.40
CA LYS A 72 -14.23 -14.13 -2.55
C LYS A 72 -13.16 -13.05 -2.53
N LEU A 73 -12.04 -13.26 -1.86
CA LEU A 73 -11.09 -12.18 -1.58
C LEU A 73 -9.65 -12.50 -1.94
N ALA A 74 -9.14 -13.67 -1.64
CA ALA A 74 -7.73 -14.00 -1.84
C ALA A 74 -7.30 -13.81 -3.29
N VAL A 75 -6.09 -13.30 -3.48
CA VAL A 75 -5.53 -13.00 -4.80
C VAL A 75 -4.16 -13.65 -4.95
N GLN A 76 -3.78 -13.89 -6.19
CA GLN A 76 -2.42 -14.33 -6.51
C GLN A 76 -1.49 -13.12 -6.55
N ILE A 77 -0.21 -13.36 -6.32
CA ILE A 77 0.85 -12.36 -6.47
C ILE A 77 1.79 -12.85 -7.58
N PRO A 78 2.12 -12.03 -8.60
CA PRO A 78 1.70 -10.64 -8.80
C PRO A 78 0.24 -10.50 -9.24
N ASN A 79 -0.32 -9.30 -9.04
CA ASN A 79 -1.69 -8.95 -9.43
C ASN A 79 -1.77 -7.46 -9.76
N GLU A 80 -2.99 -6.97 -10.09
CA GLU A 80 -3.18 -5.56 -10.43
C GLU A 80 -2.78 -4.59 -9.32
N HIS A 81 -2.94 -4.98 -8.05
CA HIS A 81 -2.58 -4.13 -6.91
C HIS A 81 -1.08 -4.04 -6.73
N THR A 82 -0.38 -5.17 -6.79
CA THR A 82 1.09 -5.19 -6.69
C THR A 82 1.73 -4.49 -7.86
N GLU A 83 1.17 -4.58 -9.06
CA GLU A 83 1.66 -3.86 -10.23
C GLU A 83 1.53 -2.35 -10.07
N ARG A 84 0.43 -1.87 -9.54
CA ARG A 84 0.20 -0.45 -9.28
C ARG A 84 1.16 0.09 -8.22
N LEU A 85 1.41 -0.68 -7.17
CA LEU A 85 2.42 -0.33 -6.15
C LEU A 85 3.82 -0.29 -6.74
N GLU A 86 4.16 -1.26 -7.58
CA GLU A 86 5.45 -1.30 -8.27
C GLU A 86 5.66 -0.07 -9.15
N GLN A 87 4.64 0.36 -9.87
CA GLN A 87 4.70 1.57 -10.69
C GLN A 87 4.98 2.81 -9.83
N LYS A 88 4.33 2.93 -8.67
CA LYS A 88 4.59 4.04 -7.74
C LYS A 88 6.00 3.99 -7.17
N ALA A 89 6.48 2.81 -6.82
CA ALA A 89 7.83 2.65 -6.32
C ALA A 89 8.87 3.10 -7.35
N ARG A 90 8.66 2.79 -8.62
CA ARG A 90 9.52 3.22 -9.72
C ARG A 90 9.39 4.71 -10.00
N GLU A 91 8.17 5.24 -10.00
CA GLU A 91 7.90 6.65 -10.26
C GLU A 91 8.64 7.57 -9.28
N TYR A 92 8.66 7.20 -8.02
CA TYR A 92 9.29 8.00 -6.97
C TYR A 92 10.67 7.50 -6.52
N ASP A 93 11.13 6.39 -7.07
CA ASP A 93 12.38 5.73 -6.64
C ASP A 93 12.40 5.48 -5.13
N ILE A 94 11.36 4.79 -4.64
CA ILE A 94 11.15 4.48 -3.22
C ILE A 94 10.85 3.00 -3.02
N TYR A 95 10.97 2.57 -1.76
CA TYR A 95 10.50 1.26 -1.31
C TYR A 95 9.09 1.42 -0.72
N ILE A 96 8.23 0.47 -0.98
CA ILE A 96 6.88 0.41 -0.42
C ILE A 96 6.70 -0.94 0.25
N GLN A 97 6.32 -0.93 1.53
CA GLN A 97 5.95 -2.11 2.28
C GLN A 97 4.45 -2.07 2.55
N SER A 98 3.75 -3.09 2.08
CA SER A 98 2.31 -3.16 2.21
C SER A 98 1.87 -4.58 2.63
#